data_f629a225dbfc46f9d555c28b06b500ef
#
_entry.id   f629a225dbfc46f9d555c28b06b500ef
#
_cell.length_a   1.000
_cell.length_b   1.000
_cell.length_c   1.000
_cell.angle_alpha   90.00
_cell.angle_beta   90.00
_cell.angle_gamma   90.00
#
_symmetry.space_group_name_H-M   'P 1'
#
loop_
_entity.id
_entity.type
_entity.pdbx_description
1 polymer ?
#
loop_
_entity_poly.entity_id
_entity_poly.type
_entity_poly.pdbx_seq_one_letter_code
_entity_poly.pdbx_strand_id
1 'polypeptide(L)'
;MRATLDYTLHLADNALVLGQRNAEWTGHGPILEEDIAMANITLDLIGQARLLYQYAAELQGGDATEDTLAYLRDANEFRNYTLLELPHHAALVGYAQADLDFATTIVRNFLYSALMALYWQALQQSNDTNLAAIAEKSVKEARYHLQHSRDWLVK
;
A
#
# COMPACT_ATOMS: atom_id res chain seq x y z
N MET A 1 17.87 -4.20 -15.57
CA MET A 1 17.64 -2.78 -15.16
C MET A 1 16.19 -2.35 -15.39
N ARG A 2 15.61 -2.38 -16.61
CA ARG A 2 14.21 -1.99 -16.84
C ARG A 2 13.19 -2.84 -16.06
N ALA A 3 13.34 -4.16 -16.05
CA ALA A 3 12.45 -5.06 -15.32
C ALA A 3 12.47 -4.79 -13.80
N THR A 4 13.63 -4.49 -13.22
CA THR A 4 13.75 -4.14 -11.79
C THR A 4 13.05 -2.82 -11.49
N LEU A 5 13.20 -1.82 -12.36
CA LEU A 5 12.50 -0.54 -12.24
C LEU A 5 10.98 -0.74 -12.29
N ASP A 6 10.48 -1.44 -13.31
CA ASP A 6 9.03 -1.71 -13.47
C ASP A 6 8.46 -2.46 -12.25
N TYR A 7 9.21 -3.40 -11.71
CA TYR A 7 8.86 -4.15 -10.52
C TYR A 7 8.84 -3.27 -9.25
N THR A 8 9.86 -2.43 -9.08
CA THR A 8 9.95 -1.51 -7.93
C THR A 8 8.81 -0.49 -7.98
N LEU A 9 8.49 0.05 -9.16
CA LEU A 9 7.34 0.94 -9.35
C LEU A 9 6.01 0.26 -9.02
N HIS A 10 5.83 -1.00 -9.43
CA HIS A 10 4.63 -1.76 -9.06
C HIS A 10 4.45 -1.88 -7.54
N LEU A 11 5.52 -2.18 -6.81
CA LEU A 11 5.47 -2.26 -5.35
C LEU A 11 5.19 -0.89 -4.72
N ALA A 12 5.84 0.17 -5.22
CA ALA A 12 5.68 1.53 -4.75
C ALA A 12 4.24 2.04 -4.96
N ASP A 13 3.70 1.83 -6.15
CA ASP A 13 2.35 2.24 -6.53
C ASP A 13 1.30 1.54 -5.66
N ASN A 14 1.46 0.25 -5.39
CA ASN A 14 0.58 -0.49 -4.48
C ASN A 14 0.54 0.14 -3.09
N ALA A 15 1.71 0.41 -2.51
CA ALA A 15 1.79 0.99 -1.18
C ALA A 15 1.22 2.42 -1.13
N LEU A 16 1.52 3.25 -2.13
CA LEU A 16 1.02 4.62 -2.20
C LEU A 16 -0.50 4.66 -2.35
N VAL A 17 -1.06 3.91 -3.29
CA VAL A 17 -2.50 3.91 -3.57
C VAL A 17 -3.31 3.37 -2.39
N LEU A 18 -2.87 2.27 -1.76
CA LEU A 18 -3.54 1.76 -0.56
C LEU A 18 -3.40 2.72 0.62
N GLY A 19 -2.23 3.35 0.80
CA GLY A 19 -2.02 4.36 1.83
C GLY A 19 -2.98 5.52 1.67
N GLN A 20 -3.17 6.04 0.46
CA GLN A 20 -4.13 7.11 0.18
C GLN A 20 -5.57 6.68 0.49
N ARG A 21 -5.98 5.46 0.09
CA ARG A 21 -7.31 4.94 0.41
C ARG A 21 -7.54 4.82 1.91
N ASN A 22 -6.57 4.31 2.65
CA ASN A 22 -6.67 4.21 4.10
C ASN A 22 -6.71 5.58 4.78
N ALA A 23 -6.00 6.58 4.25
CA ALA A 23 -6.01 7.96 4.75
C ALA A 23 -7.40 8.62 4.67
N GLU A 24 -8.28 8.19 3.76
CA GLU A 24 -9.66 8.69 3.66
C GLU A 24 -10.48 8.43 4.94
N TRP A 25 -10.06 7.49 5.79
CA TRP A 25 -10.68 7.21 7.09
C TRP A 25 -10.29 8.20 8.19
N THR A 26 -9.29 9.04 7.98
CA THR A 26 -8.85 10.02 9.00
C THR A 26 -10.00 10.94 9.39
N GLY A 27 -10.40 10.88 10.66
CA GLY A 27 -11.56 11.61 11.19
C GLY A 27 -12.92 10.97 10.89
N HIS A 28 -12.96 9.79 10.26
CA HIS A 28 -14.17 9.06 9.85
C HIS A 28 -14.19 7.61 10.34
N GLY A 29 -13.17 7.19 11.10
CA GLY A 29 -13.10 5.85 11.65
C GLY A 29 -14.30 5.51 12.53
N PRO A 30 -14.70 4.22 12.61
CA PRO A 30 -15.87 3.80 13.38
C PRO A 30 -15.73 4.06 14.89
N ILE A 31 -14.51 4.05 15.39
CA ILE A 31 -14.12 4.43 16.76
C ILE A 31 -12.73 5.07 16.72
N LEU A 32 -12.37 5.80 17.76
CA LEU A 32 -11.10 6.55 17.81
C LEU A 32 -9.87 5.65 17.65
N GLU A 33 -9.88 4.46 18.25
CA GLU A 33 -8.78 3.52 18.18
C GLU A 33 -8.54 3.03 16.75
N GLU A 34 -9.59 2.86 15.96
CA GLU A 34 -9.48 2.46 14.56
C GLU A 34 -9.06 3.60 13.65
N ASP A 35 -9.48 4.81 13.94
CA ASP A 35 -8.98 6.01 13.25
C ASP A 35 -7.46 6.12 13.40
N ILE A 36 -6.96 5.96 14.65
CA ILE A 36 -5.52 5.95 14.93
C ILE A 36 -4.82 4.77 14.28
N ALA A 37 -5.41 3.57 14.31
CA ALA A 37 -4.83 2.38 13.68
C ALA A 37 -4.70 2.57 12.15
N MET A 38 -5.75 3.06 11.49
CA MET A 38 -5.72 3.34 10.05
C MET A 38 -4.70 4.42 9.69
N ALA A 39 -4.57 5.47 10.50
CA ALA A 39 -3.56 6.50 10.31
C ALA A 39 -2.14 5.92 10.41
N ASN A 40 -1.87 5.05 11.37
CA ASN A 40 -0.56 4.40 11.51
C ASN A 40 -0.26 3.44 10.35
N ILE A 41 -1.22 2.63 9.92
CA ILE A 41 -1.09 1.76 8.74
C ILE A 41 -0.81 2.61 7.49
N THR A 42 -1.49 3.74 7.34
CA THR A 42 -1.24 4.70 6.25
C THR A 42 0.20 5.19 6.27
N LEU A 43 0.71 5.61 7.43
CA LEU A 43 2.09 6.11 7.57
C LEU A 43 3.11 5.03 7.20
N ASP A 44 2.90 3.79 7.61
CA ASP A 44 3.77 2.66 7.23
C ASP A 44 3.79 2.46 5.71
N LEU A 45 2.61 2.45 5.08
CA LEU A 45 2.49 2.29 3.62
C LEU A 45 3.13 3.44 2.85
N ILE A 46 2.94 4.68 3.28
CA ILE A 46 3.60 5.85 2.68
C ILE A 46 5.12 5.77 2.87
N GLY A 47 5.58 5.30 4.03
CA GLY A 47 7.00 5.05 4.29
C GLY A 47 7.60 4.00 3.36
N GLN A 48 6.89 2.89 3.12
CA GLN A 48 7.28 1.87 2.14
C GLN A 48 7.32 2.44 0.72
N ALA A 49 6.26 3.14 0.31
CA ALA A 49 6.19 3.78 -1.00
C ALA A 49 7.39 4.72 -1.22
N ARG A 50 7.71 5.56 -0.24
CA ARG A 50 8.83 6.48 -0.31
C ARG A 50 10.15 5.78 -0.57
N LEU A 51 10.49 4.75 0.22
CA LEU A 51 11.74 4.00 0.04
C LEU A 51 11.82 3.36 -1.36
N LEU A 52 10.70 2.81 -1.84
CA LEU A 52 10.61 2.19 -3.16
C LEU A 52 10.74 3.23 -4.28
N TYR A 53 10.10 4.40 -4.17
CA TYR A 53 10.25 5.47 -5.16
C TYR A 53 11.65 6.07 -5.17
N GLN A 54 12.29 6.21 -4.03
CA GLN A 54 13.71 6.63 -3.97
C GLN A 54 14.58 5.65 -4.76
N TYR A 55 14.42 4.36 -4.52
CA TYR A 55 15.17 3.35 -5.26
C TYR A 55 14.79 3.32 -6.75
N ALA A 56 13.51 3.46 -7.09
CA ALA A 56 13.07 3.55 -8.49
C ALA A 56 13.67 4.76 -9.21
N ALA A 57 13.79 5.91 -8.54
CA ALA A 57 14.43 7.10 -9.08
C ALA A 57 15.93 6.88 -9.35
N GLU A 58 16.64 6.20 -8.46
CA GLU A 58 18.03 5.78 -8.69
C GLU A 58 18.17 4.87 -9.91
N LEU A 59 17.26 3.89 -10.06
CA LEU A 59 17.24 2.97 -11.19
C LEU A 59 16.90 3.66 -12.51
N GLN A 60 16.03 4.66 -12.49
CA GLN A 60 15.63 5.41 -13.67
C GLN A 60 16.72 6.40 -14.08
N GLY A 61 17.37 7.04 -13.12
CA GLY A 61 18.40 8.06 -13.36
C GLY A 61 17.84 9.37 -13.90
N GLY A 62 18.74 10.25 -14.38
CA GLY A 62 18.37 11.57 -14.88
C GLY A 62 17.81 12.46 -13.77
N ASP A 63 16.74 13.20 -14.07
CA ASP A 63 16.08 14.13 -13.13
C ASP A 63 14.94 13.47 -12.33
N ALA A 64 14.86 12.13 -12.34
CA ALA A 64 13.83 11.41 -11.60
C ALA A 64 14.03 11.56 -10.09
N THR A 65 12.95 11.87 -9.39
CA THR A 65 12.90 11.95 -7.93
C THR A 65 11.73 11.11 -7.39
N GLU A 66 11.72 10.84 -6.08
CA GLU A 66 10.57 10.18 -5.44
C GLU A 66 9.26 10.93 -5.74
N ASP A 67 9.27 12.27 -5.71
CA ASP A 67 8.09 13.08 -5.93
C ASP A 67 7.62 13.06 -7.39
N THR A 68 8.54 13.10 -8.36
CA THR A 68 8.16 13.00 -9.78
C THR A 68 7.51 11.65 -10.08
N LEU A 69 7.99 10.57 -9.46
CA LEU A 69 7.43 9.24 -9.64
C LEU A 69 6.11 9.04 -8.89
N ALA A 70 5.94 9.67 -7.72
CA ALA A 70 4.73 9.54 -6.92
C ALA A 70 3.58 10.42 -7.41
N TYR A 71 3.86 11.64 -7.90
CA TYR A 71 2.81 12.66 -8.10
C TYR A 71 2.73 13.26 -9.50
N LEU A 72 3.76 13.11 -10.34
CA LEU A 72 3.80 13.75 -11.66
C LEU A 72 3.60 12.77 -12.81
N ARG A 73 3.34 11.49 -12.55
CA ARG A 73 2.95 10.52 -13.56
C ARG A 73 1.45 10.59 -13.85
N ASP A 74 1.08 10.29 -15.09
CA ASP A 74 -0.31 10.14 -15.48
C ASP A 74 -0.93 8.86 -14.86
N ALA A 75 -2.23 8.86 -14.65
CA ALA A 75 -2.94 7.74 -14.00
C ALA A 75 -2.72 6.39 -14.71
N ASN A 76 -2.56 6.38 -16.04
CA ASN A 76 -2.30 5.19 -16.84
C ASN A 76 -0.87 4.63 -16.71
N GLU A 77 0.03 5.39 -16.06
CA GLU A 77 1.41 4.96 -15.79
C GLU A 77 1.54 4.22 -14.46
N PHE A 78 0.53 4.33 -13.58
CA PHE A 78 0.50 3.60 -12.33
C PHE A 78 0.26 2.10 -12.55
N ARG A 79 0.93 1.28 -11.76
CA ARG A 79 0.99 -0.19 -11.89
C ARG A 79 0.42 -0.93 -10.68
N ASN A 80 -0.39 -0.26 -9.88
CA ASN A 80 -1.01 -0.85 -8.70
C ASN A 80 -2.06 -1.92 -9.05
N TYR A 81 -2.33 -2.80 -8.10
CA TYR A 81 -3.48 -3.71 -8.21
C TYR A 81 -4.79 -2.92 -8.19
N THR A 82 -5.72 -3.26 -9.06
CA THR A 82 -7.06 -2.65 -9.13
C THR A 82 -7.80 -2.71 -7.79
N LEU A 83 -7.65 -3.79 -7.03
CA LEU A 83 -8.24 -3.92 -5.69
C LEU A 83 -7.94 -2.74 -4.77
N LEU A 84 -6.74 -2.15 -4.88
CA LEU A 84 -6.26 -1.12 -3.96
C LEU A 84 -6.85 0.26 -4.24
N GLU A 85 -7.27 0.51 -5.47
CA GLU A 85 -7.86 1.78 -5.88
C GLU A 85 -9.39 1.81 -5.74
N LEU A 86 -10.03 0.66 -5.49
CA LEU A 86 -11.47 0.60 -5.32
C LEU A 86 -11.93 1.46 -4.14
N PRO A 87 -13.09 2.12 -4.26
CA PRO A 87 -13.63 2.94 -3.17
C PRO A 87 -14.03 2.09 -1.95
N HIS A 88 -14.27 2.75 -0.82
CA HIS A 88 -14.65 2.09 0.44
C HIS A 88 -16.12 1.63 0.51
N HIS A 89 -16.89 1.79 -0.53
CA HIS A 89 -18.27 1.28 -0.61
C HIS A 89 -18.30 0.11 -1.59
N ALA A 90 -19.15 -0.87 -1.31
CA ALA A 90 -19.33 -1.99 -2.21
C ALA A 90 -19.86 -1.48 -3.57
N ALA A 91 -19.06 -1.60 -4.62
CA ALA A 91 -19.38 -1.18 -5.98
C ALA A 91 -20.62 -1.88 -6.57
N LEU A 92 -21.19 -2.85 -5.84
CA LEU A 92 -22.37 -3.63 -6.22
C LEU A 92 -23.69 -2.97 -5.79
N VAL A 93 -23.66 -1.95 -4.95
CA VAL A 93 -24.87 -1.23 -4.51
C VAL A 93 -24.87 0.10 -5.23
N GLY A 94 -25.64 0.23 -6.29
CA GLY A 94 -25.66 1.36 -7.22
C GLY A 94 -25.50 2.74 -6.57
N TYR A 95 -25.29 3.77 -7.38
CA TYR A 95 -24.91 5.17 -7.11
C TYR A 95 -25.68 5.99 -6.05
N ALA A 96 -26.46 5.35 -5.18
CA ALA A 96 -26.92 6.00 -3.96
C ALA A 96 -25.70 6.22 -3.07
N GLN A 97 -25.55 7.43 -2.49
CA GLN A 97 -24.55 7.77 -1.51
C GLN A 97 -24.39 6.61 -0.51
N ALA A 98 -23.48 5.70 -0.86
CA ALA A 98 -23.19 4.58 0.02
C ALA A 98 -22.32 5.14 1.15
N ASP A 99 -22.78 5.01 2.37
CA ASP A 99 -21.95 5.25 3.54
C ASP A 99 -20.65 4.45 3.41
N LEU A 100 -19.54 5.03 3.82
CA LEU A 100 -18.25 4.36 3.81
C LEU A 100 -18.37 3.04 4.59
N ASP A 101 -17.99 1.94 3.96
CA ASP A 101 -18.04 0.62 4.57
C ASP A 101 -16.66 0.21 5.09
N PHE A 102 -16.49 0.25 6.40
CA PHE A 102 -15.24 -0.14 7.05
C PHE A 102 -14.89 -1.62 6.83
N ALA A 103 -15.89 -2.50 6.70
CA ALA A 103 -15.66 -3.92 6.41
C ALA A 103 -14.97 -4.11 5.06
N THR A 104 -15.35 -3.36 4.02
CA THR A 104 -14.69 -3.38 2.71
C THR A 104 -13.20 -3.01 2.85
N THR A 105 -12.89 -2.00 3.66
CA THR A 105 -11.50 -1.58 3.93
C THR A 105 -10.72 -2.66 4.67
N ILE A 106 -11.30 -3.28 5.69
CA ILE A 106 -10.67 -4.35 6.46
C ILE A 106 -10.38 -5.56 5.59
N VAL A 107 -11.33 -6.01 4.76
CA VAL A 107 -11.12 -7.14 3.83
C VAL A 107 -10.00 -6.82 2.84
N ARG A 108 -10.00 -5.63 2.26
CA ARG A 108 -8.93 -5.20 1.34
C ARG A 108 -7.57 -5.18 2.01
N ASN A 109 -7.46 -4.59 3.20
CA ASN A 109 -6.22 -4.56 3.98
C ASN A 109 -5.77 -5.98 4.36
N PHE A 110 -6.70 -6.87 4.71
CA PHE A 110 -6.39 -8.27 5.00
C PHE A 110 -5.79 -8.98 3.79
N LEU A 111 -6.43 -8.90 2.63
CA LEU A 111 -5.95 -9.56 1.41
C LEU A 111 -4.58 -9.02 0.98
N TYR A 112 -4.41 -7.71 0.99
CA TYR A 112 -3.15 -7.10 0.63
C TYR A 112 -2.03 -7.42 1.61
N SER A 113 -2.27 -7.29 2.92
CA SER A 113 -1.24 -7.56 3.93
C SER A 113 -0.87 -9.04 4.02
N ALA A 114 -1.81 -9.95 3.78
CA ALA A 114 -1.53 -11.39 3.69
C ALA A 114 -0.60 -11.69 2.51
N LEU A 115 -0.88 -11.12 1.33
CA LEU A 115 -0.01 -11.22 0.17
C LEU A 115 1.37 -10.63 0.48
N MET A 116 1.41 -9.40 1.01
CA MET A 116 2.66 -8.69 1.22
C MET A 116 3.52 -9.26 2.34
N ALA A 117 2.94 -9.87 3.36
CA ALA A 117 3.71 -10.59 4.38
C ALA A 117 4.53 -11.74 3.79
N LEU A 118 3.95 -12.50 2.85
CA LEU A 118 4.66 -13.55 2.12
C LEU A 118 5.65 -12.96 1.10
N TYR A 119 5.25 -11.91 0.43
CA TYR A 119 6.03 -11.27 -0.62
C TYR A 119 7.32 -10.64 -0.07
N TRP A 120 7.21 -9.84 1.00
CA TRP A 120 8.37 -9.27 1.67
C TRP A 120 9.27 -10.33 2.27
N GLN A 121 8.71 -11.40 2.82
CA GLN A 121 9.51 -12.53 3.34
C GLN A 121 10.35 -13.17 2.23
N ALA A 122 9.78 -13.40 1.05
CA ALA A 122 10.52 -13.93 -0.10
C ALA A 122 11.56 -12.93 -0.62
N LEU A 123 11.20 -11.63 -0.69
CA LEU A 123 12.05 -10.59 -1.24
C LEU A 123 13.30 -10.28 -0.38
N GLN A 124 13.29 -10.61 0.91
CA GLN A 124 14.48 -10.57 1.76
C GLN A 124 15.64 -11.43 1.23
N GLN A 125 15.34 -12.45 0.43
CA GLN A 125 16.32 -13.34 -0.19
C GLN A 125 16.74 -12.87 -1.59
N SER A 126 16.37 -11.65 -1.98
CA SER A 126 16.74 -11.10 -3.28
C SER A 126 18.25 -10.86 -3.38
N ASN A 127 18.79 -11.07 -4.58
CA ASN A 127 20.16 -10.64 -4.91
C ASN A 127 20.28 -9.11 -5.01
N ASP A 128 19.17 -8.41 -5.13
CA ASP A 128 19.11 -6.95 -5.08
C ASP A 128 19.10 -6.49 -3.62
N THR A 129 20.21 -5.97 -3.17
CA THR A 129 20.43 -5.59 -1.76
C THR A 129 19.51 -4.46 -1.30
N ASN A 130 19.14 -3.54 -2.20
CA ASN A 130 18.21 -2.44 -1.87
C ASN A 130 16.81 -2.98 -1.63
N LEU A 131 16.30 -3.84 -2.53
CA LEU A 131 15.01 -4.48 -2.35
C LEU A 131 14.98 -5.40 -1.13
N ALA A 132 16.06 -6.14 -0.86
CA ALA A 132 16.16 -6.99 0.32
C ALA A 132 16.09 -6.16 1.63
N ALA A 133 16.78 -5.02 1.69
CA ALA A 133 16.74 -4.12 2.86
C ALA A 133 15.37 -3.48 3.07
N ILE A 134 14.71 -3.04 2.01
CA ILE A 134 13.34 -2.53 2.07
C ILE A 134 12.38 -3.63 2.57
N ALA A 135 12.54 -4.85 2.07
CA ALA A 135 11.72 -5.99 2.46
C ALA A 135 11.90 -6.37 3.93
N GLU A 136 13.13 -6.31 4.45
CA GLU A 136 13.43 -6.60 5.87
C GLU A 136 12.66 -5.66 6.82
N LYS A 137 12.58 -4.39 6.47
CA LYS A 137 11.78 -3.41 7.21
C LYS A 137 10.29 -3.67 7.04
N SER A 138 9.83 -3.79 5.81
CA SER A 138 8.41 -3.82 5.44
C SER A 138 7.69 -5.09 5.89
N VAL A 139 8.39 -6.22 6.04
CA VAL A 139 7.78 -7.48 6.48
C VAL A 139 7.19 -7.38 7.89
N LYS A 140 7.80 -6.60 8.78
CA LYS A 140 7.31 -6.41 10.16
C LYS A 140 6.02 -5.61 10.15
N GLU A 141 5.98 -4.54 9.36
CA GLU A 141 4.81 -3.68 9.17
C GLU A 141 3.65 -4.49 8.54
N ALA A 142 3.92 -5.24 7.46
CA ALA A 142 2.91 -6.08 6.80
C ALA A 142 2.31 -7.15 7.72
N ARG A 143 3.10 -7.75 8.60
CA ARG A 143 2.62 -8.70 9.61
C ARG A 143 1.71 -8.05 10.65
N TYR A 144 2.03 -6.82 11.07
CA TYR A 144 1.18 -6.04 11.95
C TYR A 144 -0.15 -5.69 11.28
N HIS A 145 -0.12 -5.22 10.04
CA HIS A 145 -1.33 -4.90 9.26
C HIS A 145 -2.21 -6.15 9.06
N LEU A 146 -1.59 -7.29 8.80
CA LEU A 146 -2.29 -8.58 8.69
C LEU A 146 -2.95 -8.97 10.01
N GLN A 147 -2.24 -8.86 11.13
CA GLN A 147 -2.78 -9.18 12.45
C GLN A 147 -3.97 -8.29 12.78
N HIS A 148 -3.86 -6.97 12.57
CA HIS A 148 -4.94 -6.02 12.79
C HIS A 148 -6.19 -6.37 11.97
N SER A 149 -6.04 -6.57 10.66
CA SER A 149 -7.16 -6.89 9.77
C SER A 149 -7.77 -8.25 10.08
N ARG A 150 -6.95 -9.25 10.42
CA ARG A 150 -7.41 -10.57 10.82
C ARG A 150 -8.26 -10.50 12.09
N ASP A 151 -7.81 -9.76 13.10
CA ASP A 151 -8.52 -9.65 14.38
C ASP A 151 -9.93 -9.07 14.18
N TRP A 152 -10.09 -8.18 13.20
CA TRP A 152 -11.40 -7.64 12.81
C TRP A 152 -12.29 -8.68 12.10
N LEU A 153 -11.70 -9.55 11.28
CA LEU A 153 -12.46 -10.54 10.51
C LEU A 153 -12.95 -11.73 11.35
N VAL A 154 -12.30 -12.03 12.47
CA VAL A 154 -12.64 -13.20 13.32
C VAL A 154 -13.38 -12.84 14.60
N LYS A 155 -13.58 -11.57 14.88
CA LYS A 155 -14.39 -11.07 16.02
C LYS A 155 -15.82 -10.74 15.58
#